data_0b020c3f5083fbb1dc2e55a2c727ccea
#
_entry.id   0b020c3f5083fbb1dc2e55a2c727ccea
#
_cell.length_a   1.000
_cell.length_b   1.000
_cell.length_c   1.000
_cell.angle_alpha   90.00
_cell.angle_beta   90.00
_cell.angle_gamma   90.00
#
_symmetry.space_group_name_H-M   'P 1'
#
loop_
_entity.id
_entity.type
_entity.pdbx_description
1 polymer ?
#
loop_
_entity_poly.entity_id
_entity_poly.type
_entity_poly.pdbx_seq_one_letter_code
_entity_poly.pdbx_strand_id
1 'polypeptide(L)'
;MDFISIWVAIFFAYHYAKNLKLKSPIMAAVDTAVTFMLVAGAFVDTEKFSGLQLDYLGSQGMFISFFIVFVVVQIEKFCYEKDIKIKMPDVVPQFLQDSFGSILPVFFSITLFLLLNVGIGALTAGAYNVPSGFMALLRAPLGAVSSVPGIVMLCMLALVLWCFGIHGTLIIIPIISPLGIQAATTNAALHANGQPMQFFPVLLYTSMALVGGTGNTWALVLMGLRSKSKQISAVSKISLIPGWFGINEPVTFGMPIMFNPILCIPYVLNVPIMMILTYFAYQTGFIIPAWIVVSAQLPMGFSNYLTTLRWQNFVWDYILILPAMLIYYPFFKKYEEQLVKQEAEAEAIEAKGGAAA
;
A
#
# COMPACT_ATOMS: atom_id res chain seq x y z
N MET A 1 -14.54 12.71 -1.03
CA MET A 1 -13.36 12.12 -0.33
C MET A 1 -12.70 13.10 0.65
N ASP A 2 -13.41 14.13 1.04
CA ASP A 2 -12.85 15.26 1.81
C ASP A 2 -12.54 14.96 3.28
N PHE A 3 -12.93 13.77 3.79
CA PHE A 3 -12.72 13.32 5.17
C PHE A 3 -11.98 11.99 5.30
N ILE A 4 -11.27 11.56 4.25
CA ILE A 4 -10.63 10.23 4.25
C ILE A 4 -9.60 10.07 5.36
N SER A 5 -8.83 11.13 5.66
CA SER A 5 -7.79 11.08 6.69
C SER A 5 -8.33 10.89 8.11
N ILE A 6 -9.55 11.38 8.39
CA ILE A 6 -10.22 11.14 9.68
C ILE A 6 -10.52 9.63 9.84
N TRP A 7 -11.08 9.00 8.81
CA TRP A 7 -11.38 7.57 8.85
C TRP A 7 -10.11 6.74 8.98
N VAL A 8 -9.03 7.13 8.26
CA VAL A 8 -7.72 6.49 8.39
C VAL A 8 -7.20 6.64 9.83
N ALA A 9 -7.28 7.84 10.42
CA ALA A 9 -6.85 8.07 11.80
C ALA A 9 -7.62 7.19 12.79
N ILE A 10 -8.95 7.11 12.70
CA ILE A 10 -9.80 6.32 13.58
C ILE A 10 -9.45 4.83 13.48
N PHE A 11 -9.46 4.26 12.28
CA PHE A 11 -9.24 2.82 12.10
C PHE A 11 -7.80 2.43 12.42
N PHE A 12 -6.82 3.24 12.03
CA PHE A 12 -5.44 2.95 12.34
C PHE A 12 -5.17 3.03 13.84
N ALA A 13 -5.68 4.05 14.53
CA ALA A 13 -5.56 4.17 15.99
C ALA A 13 -6.18 2.96 16.71
N TYR A 14 -7.40 2.55 16.29
CA TYR A 14 -8.05 1.37 16.85
C TYR A 14 -7.19 0.10 16.71
N HIS A 15 -6.72 -0.19 15.50
CA HIS A 15 -5.92 -1.37 15.24
C HIS A 15 -4.54 -1.30 15.91
N TYR A 16 -3.92 -0.12 15.95
CA TYR A 16 -2.63 0.08 16.60
C TYR A 16 -2.75 -0.11 18.11
N ALA A 17 -3.74 0.51 18.76
CA ALA A 17 -4.02 0.33 20.19
C ALA A 17 -4.35 -1.13 20.53
N LYS A 18 -5.11 -1.83 19.68
CA LYS A 18 -5.42 -3.25 19.84
C LYS A 18 -4.16 -4.12 19.75
N ASN A 19 -3.25 -3.84 18.81
CA ASN A 19 -1.97 -4.57 18.69
C ASN A 19 -1.07 -4.33 19.89
N LEU A 20 -1.11 -3.13 20.51
CA LEU A 20 -0.41 -2.81 21.75
C LEU A 20 -1.12 -3.36 22.99
N LYS A 21 -2.25 -4.06 22.84
CA LYS A 21 -3.06 -4.64 23.91
C LYS A 21 -3.54 -3.61 24.94
N LEU A 22 -3.84 -2.39 24.50
CA LEU A 22 -4.45 -1.38 25.37
C LEU A 22 -5.84 -1.82 25.79
N LYS A 23 -6.25 -1.39 27.00
CA LYS A 23 -7.51 -1.82 27.62
C LYS A 23 -8.74 -1.40 26.81
N SER A 24 -8.71 -0.18 26.25
CA SER A 24 -9.82 0.37 25.46
C SER A 24 -9.34 0.94 24.12
N PRO A 25 -9.15 0.08 23.07
CA PRO A 25 -8.75 0.55 21.74
C PRO A 25 -9.72 1.56 21.11
N ILE A 26 -11.00 1.47 21.48
CA ILE A 26 -12.03 2.39 20.97
C ILE A 26 -11.81 3.81 21.52
N MET A 27 -11.39 3.96 22.77
CA MET A 27 -11.10 5.27 23.35
C MET A 27 -9.90 5.90 22.66
N ALA A 28 -8.82 5.14 22.43
CA ALA A 28 -7.67 5.62 21.68
C ALA A 28 -8.05 6.09 20.25
N ALA A 29 -9.01 5.43 19.59
CA ALA A 29 -9.52 5.85 18.30
C ALA A 29 -10.32 7.17 18.39
N VAL A 30 -11.18 7.33 19.41
CA VAL A 30 -11.94 8.56 19.66
C VAL A 30 -10.99 9.72 19.99
N ASP A 31 -10.04 9.49 20.88
CA ASP A 31 -9.04 10.48 21.30
C ASP A 31 -8.19 10.96 20.13
N THR A 32 -7.80 10.02 19.27
CA THR A 32 -7.09 10.33 18.03
C THR A 32 -7.96 11.15 17.08
N ALA A 33 -9.23 10.80 16.91
CA ALA A 33 -10.14 11.53 16.03
C ALA A 33 -10.30 12.99 16.49
N VAL A 34 -10.52 13.21 17.78
CA VAL A 34 -10.66 14.55 18.37
C VAL A 34 -9.36 15.34 18.18
N THR A 35 -8.22 14.76 18.55
CA THR A 35 -6.91 15.41 18.41
C THR A 35 -6.60 15.73 16.95
N PHE A 36 -6.86 14.79 16.03
CA PHE A 36 -6.63 15.01 14.61
C PHE A 36 -7.51 16.13 14.05
N MET A 37 -8.79 16.17 14.39
CA MET A 37 -9.69 17.23 13.95
C MET A 37 -9.25 18.62 14.47
N LEU A 38 -8.79 18.69 15.71
CA LEU A 38 -8.28 19.95 16.29
C LEU A 38 -6.96 20.42 15.65
N VAL A 39 -6.12 19.48 15.23
CA VAL A 39 -4.80 19.80 14.65
C VAL A 39 -4.89 20.05 13.15
N ALA A 40 -5.65 19.22 12.42
CA ALA A 40 -5.74 19.23 10.97
C ALA A 40 -6.87 20.12 10.43
N GLY A 41 -7.92 20.36 11.22
CA GLY A 41 -9.03 21.25 10.88
C GLY A 41 -8.74 22.67 11.31
N ALA A 42 -8.48 23.57 10.38
CA ALA A 42 -8.39 25.00 10.67
C ALA A 42 -9.75 25.67 10.45
N PHE A 43 -10.21 26.44 11.42
CA PHE A 43 -11.35 27.33 11.22
C PHE A 43 -10.89 28.56 10.44
N VAL A 44 -11.55 28.81 9.33
CA VAL A 44 -11.35 30.04 8.55
C VAL A 44 -12.58 30.90 8.77
N ASP A 45 -12.34 32.07 9.32
CA ASP A 45 -13.37 33.09 9.52
C ASP A 45 -13.06 34.29 8.64
N THR A 46 -13.93 34.54 7.68
CA THR A 46 -13.85 35.69 6.79
C THR A 46 -15.16 36.46 6.89
N GLU A 47 -15.16 37.73 6.49
CA GLU A 47 -16.38 38.60 6.55
C GLU A 47 -17.61 37.98 5.84
N LYS A 48 -17.40 37.00 4.95
CA LYS A 48 -18.47 36.38 4.15
C LYS A 48 -18.71 34.90 4.47
N PHE A 49 -17.80 34.25 5.18
CA PHE A 49 -17.87 32.79 5.41
C PHE A 49 -17.08 32.42 6.65
N SER A 50 -17.71 31.64 7.52
CA SER A 50 -17.05 30.94 8.63
C SER A 50 -17.19 29.44 8.42
N GLY A 51 -16.08 28.72 8.38
CA GLY A 51 -16.13 27.29 8.10
C GLY A 51 -14.82 26.58 8.42
N LEU A 52 -14.86 25.26 8.26
CA LEU A 52 -13.71 24.39 8.48
C LEU A 52 -12.92 24.21 7.18
N GLN A 53 -11.62 24.47 7.23
CA GLN A 53 -10.73 24.15 6.11
C GLN A 53 -10.49 22.65 6.05
N LEU A 54 -10.74 22.04 4.87
CA LEU A 54 -10.73 20.58 4.68
C LEU A 54 -9.40 20.03 4.14
N ASP A 55 -8.41 20.88 3.86
CA ASP A 55 -7.18 20.52 3.14
C ASP A 55 -6.47 19.30 3.74
N TYR A 56 -6.33 19.26 5.06
CA TYR A 56 -5.67 18.17 5.77
C TYR A 56 -6.64 17.10 6.33
N LEU A 57 -7.94 17.25 6.12
CA LEU A 57 -8.93 16.23 6.46
C LEU A 57 -9.11 15.22 5.31
N GLY A 58 -8.82 15.66 4.07
CA GLY A 58 -8.82 14.86 2.85
C GLY A 58 -7.54 14.06 2.64
N SER A 59 -7.31 13.63 1.40
CA SER A 59 -6.16 12.76 1.04
C SER A 59 -4.79 13.35 1.36
N GLN A 60 -4.64 14.67 1.37
CA GLN A 60 -3.39 15.35 1.72
C GLN A 60 -3.00 15.16 3.19
N GLY A 61 -3.98 14.97 4.07
CA GLY A 61 -3.75 14.78 5.50
C GLY A 61 -3.39 13.35 5.93
N MET A 62 -3.33 12.39 5.00
CA MET A 62 -3.11 10.99 5.38
C MET A 62 -1.76 10.75 6.07
N PHE A 63 -0.69 11.41 5.62
CA PHE A 63 0.62 11.26 6.25
C PHE A 63 0.66 11.87 7.65
N ILE A 64 0.08 13.06 7.82
CA ILE A 64 0.00 13.69 9.16
C ILE A 64 -0.93 12.89 10.09
N SER A 65 -1.97 12.22 9.55
CA SER A 65 -2.82 11.35 10.36
C SER A 65 -2.04 10.17 10.96
N PHE A 66 -1.14 9.54 10.20
CA PHE A 66 -0.27 8.47 10.72
C PHE A 66 0.62 8.96 11.86
N PHE A 67 1.19 10.16 11.73
CA PHE A 67 2.02 10.75 12.78
C PHE A 67 1.20 11.04 14.04
N ILE A 68 0.03 11.66 13.89
CA ILE A 68 -0.85 11.97 15.04
C ILE A 68 -1.31 10.69 15.71
N VAL A 69 -1.74 9.68 14.96
CA VAL A 69 -2.13 8.36 15.49
C VAL A 69 -1.00 7.76 16.33
N PHE A 70 0.21 7.74 15.76
CA PHE A 70 1.37 7.20 16.48
C PHE A 70 1.58 7.90 17.82
N VAL A 71 1.60 9.23 17.83
CA VAL A 71 1.84 10.01 19.05
C VAL A 71 0.72 9.82 20.07
N VAL A 72 -0.54 9.94 19.66
CA VAL A 72 -1.70 9.82 20.58
C VAL A 72 -1.75 8.44 21.21
N VAL A 73 -1.62 7.37 20.41
CA VAL A 73 -1.65 6.00 20.93
C VAL A 73 -0.46 5.70 21.84
N GLN A 74 0.72 6.29 21.59
CA GLN A 74 1.86 6.18 22.52
C GLN A 74 1.62 6.92 23.84
N ILE A 75 0.96 8.08 23.81
CA ILE A 75 0.55 8.79 25.02
C ILE A 75 -0.46 7.94 25.82
N GLU A 76 -1.46 7.38 25.14
CA GLU A 76 -2.41 6.46 25.74
C GLU A 76 -1.72 5.26 26.39
N LYS A 77 -0.77 4.64 25.69
CA LYS A 77 0.03 3.53 26.20
C LYS A 77 0.81 3.93 27.45
N PHE A 78 1.51 5.07 27.39
CA PHE A 78 2.28 5.60 28.50
C PHE A 78 1.40 5.83 29.73
N CYS A 79 0.23 6.47 29.54
CA CYS A 79 -0.72 6.72 30.62
C CYS A 79 -1.26 5.41 31.20
N TYR A 80 -1.55 4.43 30.34
CA TYR A 80 -2.00 3.10 30.77
C TYR A 80 -0.93 2.37 31.60
N GLU A 81 0.32 2.33 31.14
CA GLU A 81 1.44 1.66 31.81
C GLU A 81 1.81 2.32 33.16
N LYS A 82 1.62 3.65 33.26
CA LYS A 82 1.91 4.42 34.47
C LYS A 82 0.69 4.61 35.38
N ASP A 83 -0.46 4.01 35.01
CA ASP A 83 -1.74 4.17 35.73
C ASP A 83 -2.17 5.64 35.92
N ILE A 84 -1.83 6.48 34.91
CA ILE A 84 -2.19 7.91 34.87
C ILE A 84 -3.60 8.02 34.27
N LYS A 85 -4.60 7.97 35.12
CA LYS A 85 -6.03 8.03 34.75
C LYS A 85 -6.88 8.54 35.91
N ILE A 86 -8.07 9.05 35.55
CA ILE A 86 -9.10 9.30 36.57
C ILE A 86 -9.69 7.97 36.97
N LYS A 87 -9.46 7.58 38.23
CA LYS A 87 -9.94 6.29 38.77
C LYS A 87 -11.40 6.41 39.20
N MET A 88 -12.22 5.48 38.74
CA MET A 88 -13.61 5.34 39.15
C MET A 88 -13.76 4.09 40.05
N PRO A 89 -14.73 4.09 41.00
CA PRO A 89 -15.03 2.90 41.78
C PRO A 89 -15.45 1.72 40.91
N ASP A 90 -15.15 0.48 41.35
CA ASP A 90 -15.46 -0.76 40.58
C ASP A 90 -16.95 -1.00 40.33
N VAL A 91 -17.83 -0.34 41.10
CA VAL A 91 -19.28 -0.39 40.89
C VAL A 91 -19.77 0.35 39.66
N VAL A 92 -18.91 1.21 39.05
CA VAL A 92 -19.24 1.95 37.85
C VAL A 92 -19.06 1.06 36.63
N PRO A 93 -20.02 1.07 35.67
CA PRO A 93 -19.88 0.31 34.43
C PRO A 93 -18.55 0.56 33.70
N GLN A 94 -17.95 -0.49 33.13
CA GLN A 94 -16.60 -0.46 32.53
C GLN A 94 -16.44 0.63 31.47
N PHE A 95 -17.46 0.84 30.63
CA PHE A 95 -17.39 1.86 29.58
C PHE A 95 -17.25 3.29 30.12
N LEU A 96 -17.86 3.58 31.30
CA LEU A 96 -17.66 4.86 31.99
C LEU A 96 -16.26 4.96 32.59
N GLN A 97 -15.78 3.87 33.22
CA GLN A 97 -14.40 3.84 33.75
C GLN A 97 -13.39 4.11 32.64
N ASP A 98 -13.57 3.51 31.45
CA ASP A 98 -12.69 3.70 30.29
C ASP A 98 -12.80 5.13 29.76
N SER A 99 -13.99 5.69 29.66
CA SER A 99 -14.23 7.07 29.22
C SER A 99 -13.59 8.11 30.14
N PHE A 100 -13.75 7.97 31.45
CA PHE A 100 -13.09 8.85 32.42
C PHE A 100 -11.58 8.63 32.48
N GLY A 101 -11.14 7.37 32.27
CA GLY A 101 -9.73 7.00 32.18
C GLY A 101 -8.97 7.65 31.04
N SER A 102 -9.65 7.91 29.89
CA SER A 102 -9.04 8.52 28.71
C SER A 102 -8.95 10.06 28.78
N ILE A 103 -9.61 10.72 29.73
CA ILE A 103 -9.61 12.21 29.82
C ILE A 103 -8.18 12.76 29.94
N LEU A 104 -7.33 12.15 30.77
CA LEU A 104 -5.95 12.62 30.94
C LEU A 104 -5.09 12.36 29.69
N PRO A 105 -5.11 11.15 29.07
CA PRO A 105 -4.45 10.94 27.78
C PRO A 105 -4.86 11.93 26.68
N VAL A 106 -6.16 12.17 26.50
CA VAL A 106 -6.69 13.18 25.55
C VAL A 106 -6.15 14.57 25.87
N PHE A 107 -6.23 14.97 27.14
CA PHE A 107 -5.72 16.27 27.58
C PHE A 107 -4.22 16.42 27.24
N PHE A 108 -3.41 15.42 27.51
CA PHE A 108 -1.98 15.46 27.18
C PHE A 108 -1.75 15.48 25.66
N SER A 109 -2.51 14.73 24.90
CA SER A 109 -2.41 14.68 23.44
C SER A 109 -2.76 16.03 22.82
N ILE A 110 -3.88 16.62 23.19
CA ILE A 110 -4.31 17.94 22.71
C ILE A 110 -3.31 19.00 23.13
N THR A 111 -2.91 19.02 24.40
CA THR A 111 -1.94 20.02 24.92
C THR A 111 -0.63 19.92 24.16
N LEU A 112 -0.10 18.72 23.95
CA LEU A 112 1.14 18.52 23.20
C LEU A 112 1.04 19.12 21.78
N PHE A 113 -0.01 18.77 21.05
CA PHE A 113 -0.17 19.25 19.67
C PHE A 113 -0.45 20.75 19.59
N LEU A 114 -1.18 21.33 20.55
CA LEU A 114 -1.36 22.78 20.63
C LEU A 114 -0.04 23.48 20.90
N LEU A 115 0.76 22.98 21.85
CA LEU A 115 2.09 23.53 22.13
C LEU A 115 3.03 23.42 20.92
N LEU A 116 3.00 22.26 20.21
CA LEU A 116 3.74 22.09 18.97
C LEU A 116 3.28 23.09 17.91
N ASN A 117 1.98 23.30 17.77
CA ASN A 117 1.43 24.24 16.80
C ASN A 117 1.87 25.69 17.08
N VAL A 118 1.79 26.13 18.36
CA VAL A 118 2.27 27.42 18.78
C VAL A 118 3.79 27.57 18.59
N GLY A 119 4.56 26.53 18.96
CA GLY A 119 6.01 26.48 18.79
C GLY A 119 6.46 26.60 17.34
N ILE A 120 5.85 25.79 16.44
CA ILE A 120 6.13 25.85 15.00
C ILE A 120 5.75 27.23 14.44
N GLY A 121 4.58 27.75 14.79
CA GLY A 121 4.15 29.11 14.39
C GLY A 121 5.13 30.19 14.83
N ALA A 122 5.60 30.15 16.09
CA ALA A 122 6.56 31.09 16.60
C ALA A 122 7.93 31.01 15.90
N LEU A 123 8.44 29.79 15.68
CA LEU A 123 9.73 29.57 15.01
C LEU A 123 9.71 29.94 13.52
N THR A 124 8.55 29.86 12.88
CA THR A 124 8.39 30.09 11.43
C THR A 124 7.72 31.41 11.10
N ALA A 125 7.59 32.31 12.09
CA ALA A 125 6.87 33.58 11.94
C ALA A 125 5.45 33.43 11.37
N GLY A 126 4.75 32.36 11.76
CA GLY A 126 3.40 32.03 11.31
C GLY A 126 3.30 31.34 9.95
N ALA A 127 4.44 31.03 9.29
CA ALA A 127 4.43 30.41 7.97
C ALA A 127 3.93 28.96 7.97
N TYR A 128 4.13 28.23 9.07
CA TYR A 128 3.73 26.82 9.20
C TYR A 128 2.96 26.56 10.49
N ASN A 129 2.04 25.62 10.40
CA ASN A 129 1.40 24.92 11.53
C ASN A 129 1.86 23.46 11.57
N VAL A 130 1.36 22.66 12.53
CA VAL A 130 1.76 21.24 12.65
C VAL A 130 1.55 20.47 11.34
N PRO A 131 0.37 20.47 10.67
CA PRO A 131 0.19 19.77 9.41
C PRO A 131 1.08 20.27 8.29
N SER A 132 1.10 21.58 8.03
CA SER A 132 1.88 22.14 6.92
C SER A 132 3.39 22.03 7.14
N GLY A 133 3.87 22.18 8.37
CA GLY A 133 5.27 21.99 8.74
C GLY A 133 5.71 20.53 8.59
N PHE A 134 4.87 19.59 9.02
CA PHE A 134 5.13 18.16 8.81
C PHE A 134 5.18 17.81 7.32
N MET A 135 4.23 18.31 6.51
CA MET A 135 4.24 18.10 5.06
C MET A 135 5.43 18.78 4.39
N ALA A 136 5.86 19.96 4.85
CA ALA A 136 7.08 20.61 4.36
C ALA A 136 8.33 19.78 4.65
N LEU A 137 8.43 19.16 5.81
CA LEU A 137 9.52 18.23 6.16
C LEU A 137 9.54 17.01 5.26
N LEU A 138 8.37 16.46 4.94
CA LEU A 138 8.24 15.28 4.06
C LEU A 138 8.37 15.61 2.56
N ARG A 139 8.35 16.89 2.18
CA ARG A 139 8.33 17.30 0.76
C ARG A 139 9.49 16.75 -0.04
N ALA A 140 10.71 16.75 0.51
CA ALA A 140 11.89 16.24 -0.19
C ALA A 140 11.86 14.70 -0.35
N PRO A 141 11.68 13.88 0.71
CA PRO A 141 11.59 12.43 0.55
C PRO A 141 10.38 11.98 -0.27
N LEU A 142 9.19 12.59 -0.09
CA LEU A 142 8.02 12.27 -0.90
C LEU A 142 8.20 12.70 -2.35
N GLY A 143 8.85 13.84 -2.61
CA GLY A 143 9.19 14.30 -3.95
C GLY A 143 10.13 13.34 -4.68
N ALA A 144 11.13 12.80 -3.99
CA ALA A 144 12.02 11.79 -4.55
C ALA A 144 11.26 10.52 -4.94
N VAL A 145 10.41 10.00 -4.05
CA VAL A 145 9.57 8.81 -4.32
C VAL A 145 8.53 9.09 -5.41
N SER A 146 8.01 10.30 -5.50
CA SER A 146 7.01 10.71 -6.52
C SER A 146 7.61 10.99 -7.89
N SER A 147 8.92 10.82 -8.09
CA SER A 147 9.56 10.85 -9.41
C SER A 147 9.47 9.49 -10.11
N VAL A 148 9.57 9.45 -11.46
CA VAL A 148 9.58 8.18 -12.20
C VAL A 148 10.72 7.26 -11.74
N PRO A 149 11.99 7.72 -11.62
CA PRO A 149 13.05 6.87 -11.09
C PRO A 149 12.80 6.43 -9.65
N GLY A 150 12.28 7.31 -8.80
CA GLY A 150 12.03 7.01 -7.39
C GLY A 150 10.99 5.92 -7.20
N ILE A 151 9.87 5.96 -7.91
CA ILE A 151 8.84 4.92 -7.82
C ILE A 151 9.34 3.58 -8.38
N VAL A 152 10.13 3.61 -9.46
CA VAL A 152 10.75 2.40 -10.01
C VAL A 152 11.70 1.76 -8.98
N MET A 153 12.59 2.55 -8.38
CA MET A 153 13.52 2.05 -7.37
C MET A 153 12.79 1.50 -6.13
N LEU A 154 11.75 2.18 -5.67
CA LEU A 154 10.96 1.74 -4.52
C LEU A 154 10.26 0.41 -4.79
N CYS A 155 9.67 0.23 -5.98
CA CYS A 155 9.04 -1.02 -6.37
C CYS A 155 10.06 -2.14 -6.59
N MET A 156 11.23 -1.85 -7.18
CA MET A 156 12.32 -2.83 -7.28
C MET A 156 12.79 -3.28 -5.90
N LEU A 157 12.97 -2.34 -4.95
CA LEU A 157 13.33 -2.67 -3.57
C LEU A 157 12.30 -3.62 -2.94
N ALA A 158 11.00 -3.36 -3.15
CA ALA A 158 9.95 -4.25 -2.65
C ALA A 158 10.09 -5.68 -3.19
N LEU A 159 10.43 -5.85 -4.47
CA LEU A 159 10.62 -7.17 -5.06
C LEU A 159 11.93 -7.83 -4.62
N VAL A 160 12.98 -7.05 -4.43
CA VAL A 160 14.21 -7.57 -3.82
C VAL A 160 13.94 -8.11 -2.42
N LEU A 161 13.18 -7.40 -1.59
CA LEU A 161 12.76 -7.90 -0.27
C LEU A 161 11.95 -9.20 -0.38
N TRP A 162 11.05 -9.31 -1.36
CA TRP A 162 10.33 -10.56 -1.66
C TRP A 162 11.27 -11.73 -1.96
N CYS A 163 12.37 -11.50 -2.70
CA CYS A 163 13.37 -12.55 -2.97
C CYS A 163 14.01 -13.11 -1.68
N PHE A 164 14.04 -12.32 -0.60
CA PHE A 164 14.51 -12.72 0.72
C PHE A 164 13.40 -13.17 1.68
N GLY A 165 12.20 -13.42 1.17
CA GLY A 165 11.06 -13.87 1.98
C GLY A 165 10.35 -12.78 2.77
N ILE A 166 10.69 -11.51 2.56
CA ILE A 166 10.06 -10.36 3.21
C ILE A 166 8.99 -9.80 2.27
N HIS A 167 7.75 -9.63 2.75
CA HIS A 167 6.65 -9.10 1.93
C HIS A 167 6.84 -7.60 1.63
N GLY A 168 7.73 -7.30 0.67
CA GLY A 168 8.15 -5.93 0.36
C GLY A 168 7.00 -5.00 -0.05
N THR A 169 5.98 -5.51 -0.73
CA THR A 169 4.80 -4.71 -1.12
C THR A 169 4.09 -4.12 0.10
N LEU A 170 3.92 -4.90 1.18
CA LEU A 170 3.30 -4.39 2.42
C LEU A 170 4.13 -3.30 3.09
N ILE A 171 5.45 -3.29 2.88
CA ILE A 171 6.34 -2.26 3.44
C ILE A 171 6.16 -0.93 2.68
N ILE A 172 5.98 -0.97 1.37
CA ILE A 172 5.87 0.25 0.55
C ILE A 172 4.45 0.81 0.44
N ILE A 173 3.41 -0.01 0.66
CA ILE A 173 2.00 0.41 0.57
C ILE A 173 1.67 1.65 1.43
N PRO A 174 2.13 1.78 2.70
CA PRO A 174 1.84 2.97 3.50
C PRO A 174 2.36 4.28 2.89
N ILE A 175 3.40 4.21 2.06
CA ILE A 175 3.96 5.36 1.35
C ILE A 175 3.20 5.62 0.05
N ILE A 176 2.96 4.57 -0.73
CA ILE A 176 2.40 4.67 -2.08
C ILE A 176 0.90 4.94 -2.06
N SER A 177 0.15 4.31 -1.16
CA SER A 177 -1.31 4.39 -1.14
C SER A 177 -1.82 5.83 -0.94
N PRO A 178 -1.31 6.63 0.03
CA PRO A 178 -1.71 8.03 0.17
C PRO A 178 -1.44 8.85 -1.10
N LEU A 179 -0.27 8.67 -1.71
CA LEU A 179 0.12 9.38 -2.95
C LEU A 179 -0.77 8.97 -4.13
N GLY A 180 -1.10 7.68 -4.24
CA GLY A 180 -2.00 7.16 -5.27
C GLY A 180 -3.43 7.68 -5.13
N ILE A 181 -3.96 7.73 -3.90
CA ILE A 181 -5.28 8.30 -3.62
C ILE A 181 -5.30 9.80 -3.93
N GLN A 182 -4.26 10.54 -3.54
CA GLN A 182 -4.12 11.96 -3.86
C GLN A 182 -4.10 12.19 -5.38
N ALA A 183 -3.35 11.40 -6.13
CA ALA A 183 -3.30 11.47 -7.59
C ALA A 183 -4.68 11.22 -8.22
N ALA A 184 -5.38 10.18 -7.76
CA ALA A 184 -6.71 9.83 -8.27
C ALA A 184 -7.75 10.90 -7.91
N THR A 185 -7.75 11.45 -6.69
CA THR A 185 -8.67 12.52 -6.28
C THR A 185 -8.42 13.81 -7.05
N THR A 186 -7.16 14.16 -7.31
CA THR A 186 -6.82 15.31 -8.16
C THR A 186 -7.36 15.10 -9.58
N ASN A 187 -7.17 13.92 -10.15
CA ASN A 187 -7.69 13.59 -11.48
C ASN A 187 -9.23 13.54 -11.52
N ALA A 188 -9.89 13.12 -10.44
CA ALA A 188 -11.34 13.17 -10.33
C ALA A 188 -11.86 14.61 -10.39
N ALA A 189 -11.20 15.54 -9.71
CA ALA A 189 -11.55 16.97 -9.76
C ALA A 189 -11.31 17.56 -11.17
N LEU A 190 -10.18 17.25 -11.82
CA LEU A 190 -9.90 17.67 -13.20
C LEU A 190 -10.95 17.11 -14.16
N HIS A 191 -11.30 15.83 -14.05
CA HIS A 191 -12.31 15.19 -14.87
C HIS A 191 -13.69 15.84 -14.71
N ALA A 192 -14.11 16.11 -13.47
CA ALA A 192 -15.38 16.77 -13.16
C ALA A 192 -15.48 18.18 -13.77
N ASN A 193 -14.34 18.88 -13.91
CA ASN A 193 -14.25 20.20 -14.52
C ASN A 193 -13.99 20.16 -16.02
N GLY A 194 -14.04 18.99 -16.68
CA GLY A 194 -13.75 18.82 -18.11
C GLY A 194 -12.31 19.13 -18.49
N GLN A 195 -11.38 19.13 -17.53
CA GLN A 195 -9.96 19.37 -17.75
C GLN A 195 -9.21 18.07 -18.05
N PRO A 196 -8.09 18.11 -18.80
CA PRO A 196 -7.28 16.93 -19.05
C PRO A 196 -6.69 16.39 -17.75
N MET A 197 -6.77 15.06 -17.57
CA MET A 197 -6.18 14.38 -16.41
C MET A 197 -4.67 14.44 -16.46
N GLN A 198 -4.06 14.50 -15.29
CA GLN A 198 -2.62 14.63 -15.11
C GLN A 198 -1.99 13.27 -14.80
N PHE A 199 -0.85 12.98 -15.44
CA PHE A 199 -0.02 11.83 -15.09
C PHE A 199 0.78 12.11 -13.82
N PHE A 200 0.63 11.24 -12.84
CA PHE A 200 1.44 11.21 -11.62
C PHE A 200 2.31 9.96 -11.61
N PRO A 201 3.64 10.07 -11.41
CA PRO A 201 4.54 8.91 -11.45
C PRO A 201 4.17 7.78 -10.50
N VAL A 202 3.55 8.10 -9.35
CA VAL A 202 3.06 7.09 -8.39
C VAL A 202 2.08 6.09 -9.02
N LEU A 203 1.33 6.48 -10.06
CA LEU A 203 0.39 5.58 -10.73
C LEU A 203 1.09 4.42 -11.46
N LEU A 204 2.41 4.53 -11.72
CA LEU A 204 3.19 3.45 -12.31
C LEU A 204 3.37 2.26 -11.34
N TYR A 205 3.18 2.47 -10.02
CA TYR A 205 3.36 1.37 -9.08
C TYR A 205 2.45 0.16 -9.39
N THR A 206 1.27 0.40 -9.98
CA THR A 206 0.35 -0.66 -10.38
C THR A 206 0.98 -1.62 -11.38
N SER A 207 1.90 -1.12 -12.23
CA SER A 207 2.61 -1.92 -13.25
C SER A 207 3.46 -3.05 -12.65
N MET A 208 3.74 -2.99 -11.35
CA MET A 208 4.41 -4.06 -10.61
C MET A 208 3.55 -5.34 -10.55
N ALA A 209 2.22 -5.23 -10.74
CA ALA A 209 1.28 -6.30 -10.47
C ALA A 209 0.16 -6.46 -11.53
N LEU A 210 0.25 -5.77 -12.68
CA LEU A 210 -0.81 -5.78 -13.71
C LEU A 210 -1.04 -7.17 -14.31
N VAL A 211 0.02 -7.98 -14.43
CA VAL A 211 -0.06 -9.33 -15.00
C VAL A 211 -0.06 -10.38 -13.88
N GLY A 212 -1.14 -10.41 -13.11
CA GLY A 212 -1.39 -11.45 -12.13
C GLY A 212 -0.54 -11.38 -10.86
N GLY A 213 -0.55 -10.21 -10.20
CA GLY A 213 0.07 -9.99 -8.91
C GLY A 213 1.52 -9.54 -8.98
N THR A 214 2.09 -9.29 -7.81
CA THR A 214 3.42 -8.72 -7.65
C THR A 214 4.48 -9.47 -8.48
N GLY A 215 5.27 -8.74 -9.26
CA GLY A 215 6.27 -9.31 -10.18
C GLY A 215 5.69 -9.82 -11.50
N ASN A 216 4.39 -9.61 -11.77
CA ASN A 216 3.72 -10.01 -13.02
C ASN A 216 3.80 -11.52 -13.26
N THR A 217 3.59 -12.32 -12.21
CA THR A 217 3.88 -13.76 -12.15
C THR A 217 2.90 -14.63 -12.92
N TRP A 218 1.75 -14.12 -13.37
CA TRP A 218 0.83 -14.88 -14.20
C TRP A 218 1.44 -15.30 -15.54
N ALA A 219 2.46 -14.56 -16.00
CA ALA A 219 3.28 -14.95 -17.14
C ALA A 219 3.97 -16.31 -16.92
N LEU A 220 4.49 -16.57 -15.70
CA LEU A 220 5.05 -17.86 -15.31
C LEU A 220 3.98 -18.96 -15.28
N VAL A 221 2.78 -18.65 -14.79
CA VAL A 221 1.65 -19.58 -14.76
C VAL A 221 1.32 -20.04 -16.17
N LEU A 222 1.15 -19.11 -17.12
CA LEU A 222 0.82 -19.44 -18.50
C LEU A 222 1.88 -20.32 -19.18
N MET A 223 3.17 -20.03 -18.95
CA MET A 223 4.25 -20.87 -19.47
C MET A 223 4.26 -22.24 -18.81
N GLY A 224 4.03 -22.29 -17.50
CA GLY A 224 4.07 -23.51 -16.71
C GLY A 224 2.92 -24.50 -17.00
N LEU A 225 1.78 -24.05 -17.57
CA LEU A 225 0.71 -24.95 -18.00
C LEU A 225 1.19 -26.01 -19.02
N ARG A 226 2.22 -25.68 -19.80
CA ARG A 226 2.82 -26.55 -20.81
C ARG A 226 4.21 -27.05 -20.41
N SER A 227 4.56 -26.93 -19.13
CA SER A 227 5.86 -27.39 -18.63
C SER A 227 5.98 -28.91 -18.66
N LYS A 228 7.20 -29.37 -18.91
CA LYS A 228 7.58 -30.78 -18.80
C LYS A 228 7.76 -31.23 -17.35
N SER A 229 8.01 -30.31 -16.42
CA SER A 229 8.08 -30.59 -14.98
C SER A 229 6.67 -30.82 -14.43
N LYS A 230 6.48 -31.92 -13.71
CA LYS A 230 5.22 -32.24 -13.05
C LYS A 230 4.88 -31.22 -11.98
N GLN A 231 5.87 -30.77 -11.22
CA GLN A 231 5.71 -29.74 -10.17
C GLN A 231 5.25 -28.42 -10.77
N ILE A 232 5.95 -27.89 -11.78
CA ILE A 232 5.60 -26.60 -12.40
C ILE A 232 4.20 -26.66 -13.00
N SER A 233 3.86 -27.76 -13.73
CA SER A 233 2.55 -27.93 -14.34
C SER A 233 1.43 -27.98 -13.30
N ALA A 234 1.63 -28.69 -12.18
CA ALA A 234 0.66 -28.77 -11.10
C ALA A 234 0.42 -27.39 -10.44
N VAL A 235 1.50 -26.70 -10.06
CA VAL A 235 1.41 -25.34 -9.48
C VAL A 235 0.73 -24.37 -10.44
N SER A 236 1.05 -24.42 -11.73
CA SER A 236 0.43 -23.54 -12.73
C SER A 236 -1.07 -23.75 -12.86
N LYS A 237 -1.53 -25.00 -12.84
CA LYS A 237 -2.96 -25.32 -12.92
C LYS A 237 -3.76 -24.76 -11.74
N ILE A 238 -3.26 -24.92 -10.52
CA ILE A 238 -3.94 -24.39 -9.32
C ILE A 238 -3.84 -22.86 -9.21
N SER A 239 -2.80 -22.27 -9.81
CA SER A 239 -2.54 -20.82 -9.76
C SER A 239 -3.24 -20.04 -10.88
N LEU A 240 -3.87 -20.71 -11.84
CA LEU A 240 -4.41 -20.05 -13.03
C LEU A 240 -5.50 -19.02 -12.68
N ILE A 241 -6.50 -19.45 -11.92
CA ILE A 241 -7.60 -18.57 -11.49
C ILE A 241 -7.14 -17.57 -10.42
N PRO A 242 -6.50 -17.98 -9.31
CA PRO A 242 -5.98 -17.03 -8.34
C PRO A 242 -5.07 -15.97 -8.95
N GLY A 243 -4.13 -16.37 -9.80
CA GLY A 243 -3.22 -15.46 -10.47
C GLY A 243 -3.93 -14.46 -11.39
N TRP A 244 -5.01 -14.84 -12.05
CA TRP A 244 -5.83 -13.92 -12.83
C TRP A 244 -6.48 -12.83 -11.96
N PHE A 245 -6.78 -13.14 -10.70
CA PHE A 245 -7.24 -12.16 -9.71
C PHE A 245 -6.08 -11.40 -9.00
N GLY A 246 -4.83 -11.60 -9.42
CA GLY A 246 -3.67 -10.96 -8.82
C GLY A 246 -3.19 -11.61 -7.50
N ILE A 247 -3.71 -12.80 -7.17
CA ILE A 247 -3.29 -13.61 -6.01
C ILE A 247 -2.17 -14.52 -6.48
N ASN A 248 -0.92 -14.19 -6.16
CA ASN A 248 0.26 -14.87 -6.69
C ASN A 248 1.04 -15.72 -5.67
N GLU A 249 0.56 -15.81 -4.44
CA GLU A 249 1.17 -16.62 -3.41
C GLU A 249 1.35 -18.09 -3.83
N PRO A 250 0.38 -18.75 -4.49
CA PRO A 250 0.57 -20.13 -4.94
C PRO A 250 1.75 -20.28 -5.91
N VAL A 251 2.00 -19.28 -6.77
CA VAL A 251 3.16 -19.28 -7.68
C VAL A 251 4.45 -18.97 -6.92
N THR A 252 4.42 -17.97 -6.07
CA THR A 252 5.59 -17.47 -5.35
C THR A 252 6.19 -18.54 -4.43
N PHE A 253 5.32 -19.35 -3.81
CA PHE A 253 5.73 -20.45 -2.93
C PHE A 253 5.84 -21.80 -3.66
N GLY A 254 4.97 -22.07 -4.61
CA GLY A 254 4.92 -23.37 -5.31
C GLY A 254 5.97 -23.52 -6.42
N MET A 255 6.30 -22.43 -7.12
CA MET A 255 7.53 -22.30 -7.92
C MET A 255 8.48 -21.44 -7.11
N PRO A 256 9.30 -21.98 -6.20
CA PRO A 256 9.97 -21.19 -5.19
C PRO A 256 10.77 -20.03 -5.83
N ILE A 257 10.12 -18.86 -5.92
CA ILE A 257 10.76 -17.63 -6.42
C ILE A 257 11.71 -17.11 -5.35
N MET A 258 11.27 -17.17 -4.08
CA MET A 258 12.08 -16.77 -2.93
C MET A 258 13.33 -17.65 -2.83
N PHE A 259 14.46 -17.00 -2.53
CA PHE A 259 15.77 -17.64 -2.39
C PHE A 259 16.24 -18.40 -3.65
N ASN A 260 15.57 -18.20 -4.78
CA ASN A 260 15.94 -18.79 -6.06
C ASN A 260 16.52 -17.73 -7.01
N PRO A 261 17.85 -17.66 -7.16
CA PRO A 261 18.50 -16.65 -7.99
C PRO A 261 18.03 -16.65 -9.45
N ILE A 262 17.66 -17.84 -9.98
CA ILE A 262 17.19 -17.97 -11.37
C ILE A 262 15.88 -17.23 -11.58
N LEU A 263 14.93 -17.36 -10.67
CA LEU A 263 13.60 -16.74 -10.79
C LEU A 263 13.56 -15.33 -10.16
N CYS A 264 14.37 -15.03 -9.14
CA CYS A 264 14.46 -13.70 -8.55
C CYS A 264 14.91 -12.63 -9.56
N ILE A 265 15.90 -12.95 -10.42
CA ILE A 265 16.39 -12.00 -11.42
C ILE A 265 15.27 -11.49 -12.34
N PRO A 266 14.52 -12.34 -13.08
CA PRO A 266 13.43 -11.86 -13.94
C PRO A 266 12.27 -11.29 -13.13
N TYR A 267 12.01 -11.75 -11.91
CA TYR A 267 10.99 -11.22 -11.01
C TYR A 267 11.23 -9.74 -10.71
N VAL A 268 12.47 -9.37 -10.37
CA VAL A 268 12.84 -7.97 -10.10
C VAL A 268 12.94 -7.16 -11.40
N LEU A 269 13.55 -7.70 -12.47
CA LEU A 269 13.74 -7.01 -13.75
C LEU A 269 12.41 -6.74 -14.49
N ASN A 270 11.40 -7.54 -14.25
CA ASN A 270 10.09 -7.36 -14.87
C ASN A 270 9.51 -5.97 -14.55
N VAL A 271 9.66 -5.50 -13.30
CA VAL A 271 9.03 -4.26 -12.82
C VAL A 271 9.48 -3.01 -13.57
N PRO A 272 10.77 -2.68 -13.67
CA PRO A 272 11.19 -1.47 -14.37
C PRO A 272 10.79 -1.49 -15.85
N ILE A 273 10.82 -2.66 -16.49
CA ILE A 273 10.43 -2.79 -17.90
C ILE A 273 8.93 -2.55 -18.06
N MET A 274 8.08 -3.15 -17.21
CA MET A 274 6.63 -2.92 -17.24
C MET A 274 6.28 -1.46 -16.94
N MET A 275 6.96 -0.82 -15.99
CA MET A 275 6.76 0.59 -15.68
C MET A 275 7.15 1.50 -16.84
N ILE A 276 8.27 1.22 -17.52
CA ILE A 276 8.69 1.98 -18.70
C ILE A 276 7.66 1.83 -19.84
N LEU A 277 7.20 0.62 -20.12
CA LEU A 277 6.17 0.37 -21.12
C LEU A 277 4.86 1.13 -20.78
N THR A 278 4.42 1.05 -19.53
CA THR A 278 3.22 1.74 -19.05
C THR A 278 3.40 3.26 -19.07
N TYR A 279 4.59 3.76 -18.75
CA TYR A 279 4.90 5.20 -18.89
C TYR A 279 4.71 5.68 -20.33
N PHE A 280 5.25 4.96 -21.32
CA PHE A 280 5.05 5.30 -22.72
C PHE A 280 3.59 5.18 -23.16
N ALA A 281 2.84 4.21 -22.64
CA ALA A 281 1.41 4.09 -22.93
C ALA A 281 0.61 5.31 -22.40
N TYR A 282 1.00 5.87 -21.24
CA TYR A 282 0.45 7.15 -20.76
C TYR A 282 0.85 8.32 -21.66
N GLN A 283 2.13 8.41 -22.04
CA GLN A 283 2.63 9.51 -22.87
C GLN A 283 2.01 9.56 -24.27
N THR A 284 1.70 8.38 -24.84
CA THR A 284 1.01 8.30 -26.14
C THR A 284 -0.50 8.51 -26.05
N GLY A 285 -1.05 8.59 -24.83
CA GLY A 285 -2.50 8.70 -24.60
C GLY A 285 -3.27 7.42 -24.92
N PHE A 286 -2.58 6.28 -25.13
CA PHE A 286 -3.24 4.98 -25.31
C PHE A 286 -4.02 4.61 -24.06
N ILE A 287 -3.43 4.77 -22.90
CA ILE A 287 -4.09 4.65 -21.59
C ILE A 287 -4.18 6.01 -20.90
N ILE A 288 -5.16 6.15 -20.01
CA ILE A 288 -5.35 7.38 -19.22
C ILE A 288 -5.07 7.13 -17.75
N PRO A 289 -4.65 8.17 -17.01
CA PRO A 289 -4.46 8.06 -15.56
C PRO A 289 -5.77 7.74 -14.81
N ALA A 290 -5.64 7.02 -13.70
CA ALA A 290 -6.76 6.72 -12.84
C ALA A 290 -7.34 7.99 -12.19
N TRP A 291 -8.68 8.05 -12.12
CA TRP A 291 -9.45 9.12 -11.47
C TRP A 291 -10.54 8.57 -10.53
N ILE A 292 -10.74 7.25 -10.53
CA ILE A 292 -11.61 6.55 -9.57
C ILE A 292 -10.71 5.69 -8.68
N VAL A 293 -10.95 5.73 -7.37
CA VAL A 293 -10.28 4.85 -6.41
C VAL A 293 -11.07 3.55 -6.29
N VAL A 294 -10.45 2.44 -6.65
CA VAL A 294 -11.03 1.10 -6.53
C VAL A 294 -10.17 0.29 -5.56
N SER A 295 -10.80 -0.22 -4.49
CA SER A 295 -10.16 -1.05 -3.47
C SER A 295 -10.84 -2.43 -3.44
N ALA A 296 -10.67 -3.19 -4.51
CA ALA A 296 -11.21 -4.53 -4.65
C ALA A 296 -10.23 -5.45 -5.36
N GLN A 297 -10.24 -6.73 -4.96
CA GLN A 297 -9.51 -7.76 -5.68
C GLN A 297 -10.35 -8.16 -6.90
N LEU A 298 -9.91 -7.75 -8.06
CA LEU A 298 -10.63 -7.92 -9.32
C LEU A 298 -9.80 -8.73 -10.31
N PRO A 299 -10.44 -9.39 -11.30
CA PRO A 299 -9.71 -10.01 -12.38
C PRO A 299 -8.83 -9.00 -13.13
N MET A 300 -7.73 -9.49 -13.70
CA MET A 300 -6.80 -8.69 -14.52
C MET A 300 -7.55 -7.86 -15.57
N GLY A 301 -7.18 -6.61 -15.73
CA GLY A 301 -7.81 -5.63 -16.61
C GLY A 301 -9.00 -4.88 -15.97
N PHE A 302 -9.81 -5.55 -15.13
CA PHE A 302 -11.00 -4.91 -14.55
C PHE A 302 -10.67 -3.80 -13.57
N SER A 303 -9.62 -3.93 -12.76
CA SER A 303 -9.16 -2.84 -11.89
C SER A 303 -8.81 -1.59 -12.69
N ASN A 304 -8.01 -1.73 -13.74
CA ASN A 304 -7.62 -0.64 -14.61
C ASN A 304 -8.79 -0.05 -15.39
N TYR A 305 -9.74 -0.88 -15.81
CA TYR A 305 -10.97 -0.41 -16.42
C TYR A 305 -11.81 0.44 -15.44
N LEU A 306 -12.08 -0.08 -14.25
CA LEU A 306 -12.95 0.60 -13.28
C LEU A 306 -12.33 1.88 -12.72
N THR A 307 -11.00 1.96 -12.64
CA THR A 307 -10.31 3.19 -12.20
C THR A 307 -10.31 4.30 -13.24
N THR A 308 -10.62 3.99 -14.52
CA THR A 308 -10.54 4.93 -15.65
C THR A 308 -11.79 4.98 -16.51
N LEU A 309 -12.65 3.95 -16.48
CA LEU A 309 -13.79 3.68 -17.36
C LEU A 309 -13.40 3.66 -18.86
N ARG A 310 -12.15 3.28 -19.16
CA ARG A 310 -11.62 3.25 -20.51
C ARG A 310 -11.16 1.84 -20.88
N TRP A 311 -11.69 1.30 -21.99
CA TRP A 311 -11.41 -0.07 -22.42
C TRP A 311 -9.94 -0.32 -22.79
N GLN A 312 -9.21 0.70 -23.24
CA GLN A 312 -7.79 0.60 -23.55
C GLN A 312 -6.97 0.27 -22.29
N ASN A 313 -7.35 0.82 -21.13
CA ASN A 313 -6.74 0.49 -19.86
C ASN A 313 -6.98 -0.98 -19.48
N PHE A 314 -8.17 -1.54 -19.81
CA PHE A 314 -8.45 -2.97 -19.64
C PHE A 314 -7.52 -3.83 -20.51
N VAL A 315 -7.41 -3.52 -21.78
CA VAL A 315 -6.62 -4.29 -22.76
C VAL A 315 -5.13 -4.18 -22.47
N TRP A 316 -4.68 -3.06 -21.88
CA TRP A 316 -3.28 -2.83 -21.55
C TRP A 316 -2.69 -3.95 -20.69
N ASP A 317 -3.39 -4.43 -19.67
CA ASP A 317 -2.92 -5.49 -18.79
C ASP A 317 -2.68 -6.79 -19.57
N TYR A 318 -3.52 -7.09 -20.56
CA TYR A 318 -3.36 -8.26 -21.42
C TYR A 318 -2.24 -8.10 -22.44
N ILE A 319 -2.01 -6.89 -22.96
CA ILE A 319 -0.86 -6.58 -23.84
C ILE A 319 0.45 -6.85 -23.10
N LEU A 320 0.51 -6.52 -21.80
CA LEU A 320 1.70 -6.69 -20.99
C LEU A 320 2.06 -8.16 -20.68
N ILE A 321 1.16 -9.12 -20.94
CA ILE A 321 1.46 -10.55 -20.77
C ILE A 321 2.65 -10.95 -21.63
N LEU A 322 2.67 -10.53 -22.89
CA LEU A 322 3.72 -10.92 -23.84
C LEU A 322 5.12 -10.43 -23.40
N PRO A 323 5.34 -9.14 -23.11
CA PRO A 323 6.64 -8.70 -22.61
C PRO A 323 7.00 -9.34 -21.27
N ALA A 324 6.03 -9.58 -20.35
CA ALA A 324 6.28 -10.31 -19.13
C ALA A 324 6.81 -11.73 -19.40
N MET A 325 6.15 -12.47 -20.29
CA MET A 325 6.60 -13.82 -20.68
C MET A 325 8.00 -13.79 -21.32
N LEU A 326 8.30 -12.80 -22.18
CA LEU A 326 9.61 -12.69 -22.81
C LEU A 326 10.74 -12.48 -21.81
N ILE A 327 10.49 -11.68 -20.76
CA ILE A 327 11.46 -11.44 -19.68
C ILE A 327 11.69 -12.72 -18.87
N TYR A 328 10.63 -13.43 -18.53
CA TYR A 328 10.72 -14.67 -17.75
C TYR A 328 11.26 -15.87 -18.55
N TYR A 329 11.03 -15.93 -19.87
CA TYR A 329 11.24 -17.11 -20.68
C TYR A 329 12.62 -17.77 -20.56
N PRO A 330 13.77 -17.06 -20.70
CA PRO A 330 15.08 -17.68 -20.62
C PRO A 330 15.36 -18.27 -19.24
N PHE A 331 14.92 -17.61 -18.18
CA PHE A 331 15.11 -18.06 -16.81
C PHE A 331 14.16 -19.22 -16.46
N PHE A 332 12.91 -19.14 -16.95
CA PHE A 332 11.94 -20.20 -16.78
C PHE A 332 12.43 -21.50 -17.42
N LYS A 333 12.96 -21.45 -18.65
CA LYS A 333 13.51 -22.62 -19.32
C LYS A 333 14.67 -23.26 -18.54
N LYS A 334 15.58 -22.47 -18.05
CA LYS A 334 16.68 -22.96 -17.22
C LYS A 334 16.19 -23.61 -15.92
N TYR A 335 15.19 -23.01 -15.28
CA TYR A 335 14.59 -23.55 -14.07
C TYR A 335 13.82 -24.84 -14.35
N GLU A 336 13.02 -24.89 -15.43
CA GLU A 336 12.30 -26.07 -15.88
C GLU A 336 13.24 -27.26 -16.11
N GLU A 337 14.38 -27.05 -16.83
CA GLU A 337 15.37 -28.08 -17.11
C GLU A 337 15.99 -28.66 -15.83
N GLN A 338 16.24 -27.81 -14.83
CA GLN A 338 16.76 -28.27 -13.54
C GLN A 338 15.74 -29.14 -12.80
N LEU A 339 14.47 -28.72 -12.76
CA LEU A 339 13.43 -29.50 -12.09
C LEU A 339 13.15 -30.82 -12.78
N VAL A 340 13.10 -30.86 -14.11
CA VAL A 340 12.89 -32.11 -14.87
C VAL A 340 14.03 -33.12 -14.56
N LYS A 341 15.27 -32.67 -14.44
CA LYS A 341 16.39 -33.55 -14.03
C LYS A 341 16.21 -34.09 -12.60
N GLN A 342 15.84 -33.20 -11.68
CA GLN A 342 15.62 -33.59 -10.28
C GLN A 342 14.45 -34.58 -10.14
N GLU A 343 13.37 -34.37 -10.87
CA GLU A 343 12.22 -35.28 -10.91
C GLU A 343 12.61 -36.66 -11.46
N ALA A 344 13.38 -36.70 -12.55
CA ALA A 344 13.87 -37.95 -13.13
C ALA A 344 14.84 -38.71 -12.21
N GLU A 345 15.73 -38.00 -11.52
CA GLU A 345 16.63 -38.62 -10.54
C GLU A 345 15.87 -39.18 -9.32
N ALA A 346 14.86 -38.48 -8.83
CA ALA A 346 14.01 -38.95 -7.73
C ALA A 346 13.24 -40.23 -8.14
N GLU A 347 12.64 -40.25 -9.31
CA GLU A 347 11.94 -41.42 -9.84
C GLU A 347 12.86 -42.63 -10.01
N ALA A 348 14.09 -42.41 -10.46
CA ALA A 348 15.11 -43.47 -10.60
C ALA A 348 15.54 -44.08 -9.25
N ILE A 349 15.60 -43.26 -8.21
CA ILE A 349 15.92 -43.71 -6.84
C ILE A 349 14.76 -44.53 -6.27
N GLU A 350 13.51 -44.06 -6.42
CA GLU A 350 12.33 -44.77 -5.96
C GLU A 350 12.17 -46.14 -6.67
N ALA A 351 12.41 -46.19 -7.98
CA ALA A 351 12.36 -47.44 -8.75
C ALA A 351 13.42 -48.47 -8.27
N LYS A 352 14.62 -48.00 -7.87
CA LYS A 352 15.67 -48.88 -7.33
C LYS A 352 15.38 -49.30 -5.88
N GLY A 353 14.80 -48.45 -5.05
CA GLY A 353 14.41 -48.77 -3.67
C GLY A 353 13.23 -49.71 -3.58
N GLY A 354 12.22 -49.59 -4.48
CA GLY A 354 11.09 -50.49 -4.55
C GLY A 354 11.39 -51.90 -5.14
N ALA A 355 12.54 -52.03 -5.83
CA ALA A 355 13.02 -53.35 -6.33
C ALA A 355 13.83 -54.10 -5.25
N ALA A 356 14.14 -53.49 -4.11
CA ALA A 356 14.92 -54.06 -3.02
C ALA A 356 14.08 -54.40 -1.77
N ALA A 357 12.77 -54.14 -1.79
CA ALA A 357 11.77 -54.52 -0.79
C ALA A 357 10.85 -55.64 -1.32
#